data_ef6004cdc390027807a638617a24ae8c
#
_entry.id   ef6004cdc390027807a638617a24ae8c
#
_cell.length_a   1.000
_cell.length_b   1.000
_cell.length_c   1.000
_cell.angle_alpha   90.00
_cell.angle_beta   90.00
_cell.angle_gamma   90.00
#
_symmetry.space_group_name_H-M   'P 1'
#
loop_
_entity.id
_entity.type
_entity.pdbx_description
1 polymer ?
#
loop_
_entity_poly.entity_id
_entity_poly.type
_entity_poly.pdbx_seq_one_letter_code
_entity_poly.pdbx_strand_id
1 'polypeptide(L)'
;MDYNQKSLKLHEELKGKIEVISRVKVGDAESLATAYTPGVAAPTLEISKNPENSYVYTRRGNLVAVVSDGSAILGLGNLGGLSAMPVMEGKCVLFKEFGGVDAFPICLDTQNSDEIVNIVKNLSISFGGINLEDISSPRCFEIERRLNDELDIPVFHDDQHGTAIIVLAGLINALKIVKKDIKDVKIVVNGPGAAGTAITWLLRDFGAKNITLSDEYGILYPSRDNMEWHKKELAETFNKEDVRGNLSDAVKGADVFIGVSKGNLLTTDMVKSMNKDAIIFAMANPTPEILPDVAKQAGAKVVGTGRSDFPNQVNNVLAFPGIFRGALDAKARKITKNMKIAAAKAIAGVISDDELNADNILPKPFDKRVKVAVSKAVFDAAIADGVCRM
;
A
#
# COMPACT_ATOMS: atom_id res chain seq x y z
N MET A 1 20.09 -10.92 16.34
CA MET A 1 19.16 -10.48 17.41
C MET A 1 17.79 -11.06 17.09
N ASP A 2 17.21 -11.83 17.99
CA ASP A 2 15.90 -12.47 17.73
C ASP A 2 14.76 -11.47 17.94
N TYR A 3 14.27 -10.91 16.84
CA TYR A 3 13.16 -9.96 16.86
C TYR A 3 11.84 -10.64 17.24
N ASN A 4 11.67 -11.96 17.01
CA ASN A 4 10.43 -12.68 17.34
C ASN A 4 10.26 -12.75 18.87
N GLN A 5 11.31 -13.12 19.60
CA GLN A 5 11.27 -13.17 21.06
C GLN A 5 11.06 -11.77 21.67
N LYS A 6 11.71 -10.75 21.10
CA LYS A 6 11.50 -9.36 21.55
C LYS A 6 10.07 -8.89 21.32
N SER A 7 9.49 -9.24 20.16
CA SER A 7 8.11 -8.89 19.84
C SER A 7 7.11 -9.57 20.77
N LEU A 8 7.26 -10.87 21.04
CA LEU A 8 6.40 -11.59 22.01
C LEU A 8 6.42 -10.92 23.38
N LYS A 9 7.62 -10.63 23.90
CA LYS A 9 7.77 -9.96 25.20
C LYS A 9 7.12 -8.57 25.20
N LEU A 10 7.32 -7.77 24.15
CA LEU A 10 6.70 -6.44 24.01
C LEU A 10 5.17 -6.53 24.07
N HIS A 11 4.57 -7.46 23.32
CA HIS A 11 3.12 -7.62 23.30
C HIS A 11 2.55 -8.11 24.63
N GLU A 12 3.25 -8.99 25.33
CA GLU A 12 2.87 -9.48 26.66
C GLU A 12 2.95 -8.35 27.70
N GLU A 13 4.03 -7.57 27.73
CA GLU A 13 4.23 -6.47 28.67
C GLU A 13 3.22 -5.34 28.46
N LEU A 14 2.95 -4.95 27.22
CA LEU A 14 2.03 -3.87 26.88
C LEU A 14 0.56 -4.31 26.83
N LYS A 15 0.29 -5.61 26.69
CA LYS A 15 -1.07 -6.17 26.46
C LYS A 15 -1.73 -5.56 25.20
N GLY A 16 -0.95 -5.38 24.14
CA GLY A 16 -1.29 -4.67 22.93
C GLY A 16 -0.44 -3.41 22.74
N LYS A 17 -0.51 -2.80 21.56
CA LYS A 17 0.34 -1.66 21.18
C LYS A 17 -0.40 -0.34 21.10
N ILE A 18 -1.71 -0.35 21.25
CA ILE A 18 -2.55 0.85 21.19
C ILE A 18 -3.36 0.99 22.46
N GLU A 19 -3.73 2.21 22.80
CA GLU A 19 -4.68 2.55 23.85
C GLU A 19 -5.64 3.64 23.37
N VAL A 20 -6.82 3.70 23.98
CA VAL A 20 -7.78 4.78 23.81
C VAL A 20 -7.72 5.69 25.01
N ILE A 21 -7.29 6.95 24.80
CA ILE A 21 -7.14 7.95 25.85
C ILE A 21 -8.19 9.06 25.73
N SER A 22 -8.63 9.58 26.86
CA SER A 22 -9.45 10.79 26.90
C SER A 22 -8.61 12.03 26.54
N ARG A 23 -9.15 12.88 25.67
CA ARG A 23 -8.57 14.17 25.31
C ARG A 23 -9.04 15.32 26.19
N VAL A 24 -10.03 15.06 27.05
CA VAL A 24 -10.55 16.01 28.03
C VAL A 24 -10.39 15.44 29.43
N LYS A 25 -10.18 16.31 30.41
CA LYS A 25 -10.18 15.96 31.82
C LYS A 25 -11.56 16.29 32.39
N VAL A 26 -12.13 15.37 33.14
CA VAL A 26 -13.40 15.56 33.85
C VAL A 26 -13.08 15.47 35.34
N GLY A 27 -13.06 16.62 36.02
CA GLY A 27 -12.67 16.73 37.44
C GLY A 27 -13.69 17.45 38.32
N ASP A 28 -14.72 18.08 37.70
CA ASP A 28 -15.76 18.82 38.39
C ASP A 28 -17.09 18.77 37.62
N ALA A 29 -18.13 19.36 38.19
CA ALA A 29 -19.47 19.36 37.62
C ALA A 29 -19.54 20.15 36.29
N GLU A 30 -18.78 21.22 36.14
CA GLU A 30 -18.75 22.04 34.93
C GLU A 30 -18.11 21.27 33.76
N SER A 31 -16.96 20.69 33.98
CA SER A 31 -16.27 19.86 32.97
C SER A 31 -17.09 18.63 32.58
N LEU A 32 -17.78 17.98 33.51
CA LEU A 32 -18.73 16.89 33.23
C LEU A 32 -19.91 17.37 32.38
N ALA A 33 -20.54 18.46 32.76
CA ALA A 33 -21.69 19.02 32.04
C ALA A 33 -21.32 19.48 30.63
N THR A 34 -20.12 19.98 30.44
CA THR A 34 -19.60 20.38 29.12
C THR A 34 -19.23 19.17 28.25
N ALA A 35 -18.55 18.17 28.82
CA ALA A 35 -18.08 17.01 28.06
C ALA A 35 -19.17 15.99 27.76
N TYR A 36 -20.24 15.96 28.55
CA TYR A 36 -21.35 15.01 28.42
C TYR A 36 -22.71 15.72 28.53
N THR A 37 -23.55 15.39 29.50
CA THR A 37 -24.90 15.94 29.65
C THR A 37 -24.90 17.16 30.56
N PRO A 38 -25.47 18.33 30.15
CA PRO A 38 -26.29 18.57 28.95
C PRO A 38 -25.51 19.11 27.72
N GLY A 39 -24.24 19.52 27.86
CA GLY A 39 -23.48 20.24 26.85
C GLY A 39 -23.36 19.51 25.51
N VAL A 40 -23.23 18.18 25.52
CA VAL A 40 -23.08 17.34 24.32
C VAL A 40 -24.28 17.43 23.36
N ALA A 41 -25.44 17.90 23.81
CA ALA A 41 -26.60 18.11 22.96
C ALA A 41 -26.32 19.15 21.85
N ALA A 42 -25.53 20.18 22.12
CA ALA A 42 -25.22 21.22 21.16
C ALA A 42 -24.48 20.69 19.90
N PRO A 43 -23.30 20.05 20.00
CA PRO A 43 -22.65 19.47 18.84
C PRO A 43 -23.48 18.37 18.16
N THR A 44 -24.28 17.60 18.90
CA THR A 44 -25.19 16.61 18.32
C THR A 44 -26.22 17.26 17.40
N LEU A 45 -26.84 18.35 17.82
CA LEU A 45 -27.79 19.11 17.01
C LEU A 45 -27.13 19.78 15.78
N GLU A 46 -25.92 20.29 15.92
CA GLU A 46 -25.18 20.86 14.80
C GLU A 46 -24.82 19.80 13.74
N ILE A 47 -24.43 18.59 14.15
CA ILE A 47 -24.20 17.47 13.23
C ILE A 47 -25.50 17.02 12.57
N SER A 48 -26.62 16.98 13.29
CA SER A 48 -27.93 16.64 12.74
C SER A 48 -28.38 17.61 11.66
N LYS A 49 -28.08 18.92 11.81
CA LYS A 49 -28.37 19.94 10.80
C LYS A 49 -27.44 19.86 9.58
N ASN A 50 -26.18 19.60 9.82
CA ASN A 50 -25.16 19.47 8.78
C ASN A 50 -24.19 18.31 9.12
N PRO A 51 -24.32 17.16 8.45
CA PRO A 51 -23.48 15.99 8.70
C PRO A 51 -21.97 16.23 8.55
N GLU A 52 -21.55 17.22 7.73
CA GLU A 52 -20.13 17.58 7.59
C GLU A 52 -19.51 18.09 8.91
N ASN A 53 -20.33 18.63 9.81
CA ASN A 53 -19.89 19.03 11.15
C ASN A 53 -19.36 17.86 11.99
N SER A 54 -19.65 16.60 11.61
CA SER A 54 -19.06 15.42 12.25
C SER A 54 -17.54 15.39 12.15
N TYR A 55 -16.96 15.92 11.06
CA TYR A 55 -15.51 16.04 10.90
C TYR A 55 -14.87 17.12 11.78
N VAL A 56 -15.67 18.07 12.26
CA VAL A 56 -15.23 19.16 13.14
C VAL A 56 -15.40 18.79 14.61
N TYR A 57 -16.57 18.26 14.98
CA TYR A 57 -16.97 18.06 16.37
C TYR A 57 -16.68 16.66 16.91
N THR A 58 -16.25 15.73 16.05
CA THR A 58 -15.88 14.37 16.49
C THR A 58 -14.49 13.97 16.00
N ARG A 59 -14.01 12.81 16.45
CA ARG A 59 -12.73 12.27 16.01
C ARG A 59 -12.73 11.78 14.56
N ARG A 60 -13.90 11.73 13.92
CA ARG A 60 -14.07 11.31 12.52
C ARG A 60 -13.09 12.00 11.56
N GLY A 61 -12.82 13.29 11.77
CA GLY A 61 -11.89 14.06 10.92
C GLY A 61 -10.44 13.59 10.92
N ASN A 62 -10.04 12.72 11.88
CA ASN A 62 -8.66 12.20 11.97
C ASN A 62 -8.58 10.72 12.37
N LEU A 63 -9.63 9.94 12.18
CA LEU A 63 -9.71 8.54 12.57
C LEU A 63 -9.90 7.63 11.35
N VAL A 64 -9.03 6.62 11.21
CA VAL A 64 -9.06 5.61 10.14
C VAL A 64 -9.35 4.23 10.73
N ALA A 65 -10.25 3.46 10.11
CA ALA A 65 -10.38 2.04 10.41
C ALA A 65 -9.33 1.24 9.63
N VAL A 66 -8.60 0.36 10.32
CA VAL A 66 -7.72 -0.64 9.72
C VAL A 66 -8.46 -1.97 9.72
N VAL A 67 -9.00 -2.35 8.58
CA VAL A 67 -9.91 -3.50 8.44
C VAL A 67 -9.18 -4.69 7.83
N SER A 68 -9.30 -5.85 8.47
CA SER A 68 -8.71 -7.10 8.00
C SER A 68 -9.63 -8.29 8.28
N ASP A 69 -9.61 -9.28 7.39
CA ASP A 69 -10.17 -10.61 7.63
C ASP A 69 -9.08 -11.67 7.94
N GLY A 70 -7.83 -11.25 7.93
CA GLY A 70 -6.68 -12.11 8.24
C GLY A 70 -6.41 -13.21 7.22
N SER A 71 -6.89 -13.07 5.98
CA SER A 71 -6.75 -14.09 4.95
C SER A 71 -5.42 -14.06 4.19
N ALA A 72 -4.57 -13.05 4.41
CA ALA A 72 -3.28 -12.89 3.72
C ALA A 72 -2.18 -12.27 4.61
N ILE A 73 -2.04 -12.72 5.85
CA ILE A 73 -1.17 -12.11 6.87
C ILE A 73 0.31 -12.30 6.53
N LEU A 74 1.06 -11.22 6.25
CA LEU A 74 2.54 -11.15 6.18
C LEU A 74 3.23 -12.31 5.41
N GLY A 75 2.58 -12.92 4.43
CA GLY A 75 3.11 -14.11 3.75
C GLY A 75 2.99 -15.42 4.57
N LEU A 76 2.38 -15.36 5.76
CA LEU A 76 2.01 -16.54 6.55
C LEU A 76 0.73 -17.21 6.03
N GLY A 77 -0.02 -16.50 5.20
CA GLY A 77 -1.27 -16.96 4.62
C GLY A 77 -2.50 -16.68 5.47
N ASN A 78 -3.52 -17.52 5.34
CA ASN A 78 -4.80 -17.35 6.02
C ASN A 78 -4.74 -17.87 7.47
N LEU A 79 -4.65 -16.96 8.43
CA LEU A 79 -4.65 -17.26 9.87
C LEU A 79 -5.92 -16.73 10.57
N GLY A 80 -6.81 -16.04 9.86
CA GLY A 80 -8.07 -15.49 10.37
C GLY A 80 -7.92 -14.16 11.12
N GLY A 81 -9.06 -13.50 11.32
CA GLY A 81 -9.13 -12.13 11.86
C GLY A 81 -8.51 -11.97 13.24
N LEU A 82 -8.74 -12.92 14.15
CA LEU A 82 -8.17 -12.82 15.50
C LEU A 82 -6.63 -12.80 15.48
N SER A 83 -6.02 -13.62 14.64
CA SER A 83 -4.56 -13.67 14.50
C SER A 83 -3.98 -12.44 13.80
N ALA A 84 -4.80 -11.67 13.08
CA ALA A 84 -4.40 -10.42 12.44
C ALA A 84 -4.22 -9.26 13.44
N MET A 85 -4.85 -9.30 14.62
CA MET A 85 -4.83 -8.19 15.60
C MET A 85 -3.43 -7.60 15.84
N PRO A 86 -2.38 -8.38 16.14
CA PRO A 86 -1.06 -7.81 16.38
C PRO A 86 -0.49 -7.03 15.19
N VAL A 87 -0.78 -7.46 13.96
CA VAL A 87 -0.36 -6.77 12.73
C VAL A 87 -1.16 -5.48 12.56
N MET A 88 -2.49 -5.53 12.75
CA MET A 88 -3.37 -4.37 12.61
C MET A 88 -3.09 -3.30 13.66
N GLU A 89 -2.80 -3.66 14.90
CA GLU A 89 -2.30 -2.72 15.92
C GLU A 89 -0.98 -2.09 15.49
N GLY A 90 -0.06 -2.88 14.93
CA GLY A 90 1.19 -2.37 14.36
C GLY A 90 0.93 -1.34 13.27
N LYS A 91 -0.01 -1.61 12.36
CA LYS A 91 -0.43 -0.65 11.33
C LYS A 91 -0.98 0.63 11.95
N CYS A 92 -1.79 0.55 13.01
CA CYS A 92 -2.30 1.72 13.73
C CYS A 92 -1.17 2.57 14.35
N VAL A 93 -0.16 1.92 14.94
CA VAL A 93 1.04 2.61 15.45
C VAL A 93 1.74 3.38 14.33
N LEU A 94 1.93 2.76 13.15
CA LEU A 94 2.58 3.42 12.00
C LEU A 94 1.74 4.61 11.49
N PHE A 95 0.42 4.51 11.44
CA PHE A 95 -0.47 5.64 11.12
C PHE A 95 -0.23 6.82 12.07
N LYS A 96 -0.14 6.54 13.37
CA LYS A 96 0.05 7.58 14.39
C LYS A 96 1.43 8.22 14.28
N GLU A 97 2.47 7.42 14.29
CA GLU A 97 3.86 7.90 14.34
C GLU A 97 4.27 8.62 13.04
N PHE A 98 3.96 8.04 11.88
CA PHE A 98 4.39 8.58 10.59
C PHE A 98 3.37 9.48 9.90
N GLY A 99 2.08 9.40 10.29
CA GLY A 99 1.00 10.23 9.69
C GLY A 99 0.42 11.28 10.63
N GLY A 100 0.50 11.06 11.96
CA GLY A 100 -0.29 11.82 12.93
C GLY A 100 -1.80 11.52 12.81
N VAL A 101 -2.13 10.39 12.19
CA VAL A 101 -3.49 9.89 12.00
C VAL A 101 -3.80 8.89 13.10
N ASP A 102 -4.93 9.05 13.78
CA ASP A 102 -5.42 8.04 14.71
C ASP A 102 -6.01 6.89 13.89
N ALA A 103 -5.73 5.66 14.29
CA ALA A 103 -6.27 4.49 13.62
C ALA A 103 -6.73 3.45 14.63
N PHE A 104 -7.75 2.67 14.25
CA PHE A 104 -8.31 1.62 15.09
C PHE A 104 -8.44 0.31 14.31
N PRO A 105 -7.98 -0.84 14.86
CA PRO A 105 -8.04 -2.12 14.18
C PRO A 105 -9.46 -2.69 14.25
N ILE A 106 -9.96 -3.16 13.11
CA ILE A 106 -11.24 -3.85 12.95
C ILE A 106 -10.96 -5.19 12.27
N CYS A 107 -10.74 -6.23 13.08
CA CYS A 107 -10.53 -7.58 12.59
C CYS A 107 -11.86 -8.32 12.53
N LEU A 108 -12.19 -8.90 11.39
CA LEU A 108 -13.48 -9.52 11.12
C LEU A 108 -13.39 -11.04 11.19
N ASP A 109 -14.40 -11.66 11.78
CA ASP A 109 -14.54 -13.12 11.83
C ASP A 109 -15.39 -13.62 10.64
N THR A 110 -15.14 -13.08 9.46
CA THR A 110 -15.75 -13.50 8.21
C THR A 110 -14.82 -13.21 7.04
N GLN A 111 -14.87 -14.07 6.02
CA GLN A 111 -14.17 -13.91 4.74
C GLN A 111 -15.16 -13.78 3.58
N ASN A 112 -16.44 -13.62 3.86
CA ASN A 112 -17.46 -13.37 2.86
C ASN A 112 -17.41 -11.90 2.41
N SER A 113 -17.23 -11.65 1.10
CA SER A 113 -17.12 -10.30 0.54
C SER A 113 -18.33 -9.42 0.83
N ASP A 114 -19.54 -9.98 0.76
CA ASP A 114 -20.80 -9.24 1.01
C ASP A 114 -20.91 -8.80 2.46
N GLU A 115 -20.57 -9.70 3.40
CA GLU A 115 -20.57 -9.39 4.83
C GLU A 115 -19.52 -8.34 5.16
N ILE A 116 -18.28 -8.47 4.64
CA ILE A 116 -17.22 -7.49 4.85
C ILE A 116 -17.66 -6.11 4.35
N VAL A 117 -18.18 -6.02 3.12
CA VAL A 117 -18.66 -4.75 2.57
C VAL A 117 -19.77 -4.16 3.43
N ASN A 118 -20.76 -4.96 3.84
CA ASN A 118 -21.86 -4.50 4.67
C ASN A 118 -21.40 -4.02 6.06
N ILE A 119 -20.48 -4.72 6.71
CA ILE A 119 -19.92 -4.33 8.02
C ILE A 119 -19.18 -3.00 7.87
N VAL A 120 -18.25 -2.90 6.93
CA VAL A 120 -17.43 -1.70 6.71
C VAL A 120 -18.31 -0.50 6.36
N LYS A 121 -19.32 -0.69 5.52
CA LYS A 121 -20.29 0.34 5.16
C LYS A 121 -21.03 0.90 6.37
N ASN A 122 -21.51 0.03 7.26
CA ASN A 122 -22.22 0.46 8.47
C ASN A 122 -21.29 1.13 9.50
N LEU A 123 -20.02 0.73 9.58
CA LEU A 123 -19.02 1.33 10.47
C LEU A 123 -18.48 2.67 9.95
N SER A 124 -18.55 2.91 8.64
CA SER A 124 -17.89 4.05 7.96
C SER A 124 -18.29 5.42 8.49
N ILE A 125 -19.48 5.55 9.07
CA ILE A 125 -19.95 6.80 9.68
C ILE A 125 -19.08 7.29 10.85
N SER A 126 -18.33 6.40 11.48
CA SER A 126 -17.46 6.72 12.62
C SER A 126 -16.03 7.10 12.20
N PHE A 127 -15.70 6.93 10.92
CA PHE A 127 -14.33 7.08 10.42
C PHE A 127 -14.24 8.12 9.31
N GLY A 128 -13.07 8.71 9.18
CA GLY A 128 -12.73 9.61 8.07
C GLY A 128 -12.12 8.89 6.87
N GLY A 129 -11.73 7.62 7.03
CA GLY A 129 -11.18 6.77 5.98
C GLY A 129 -11.08 5.32 6.40
N ILE A 130 -10.93 4.44 5.43
CA ILE A 130 -10.80 2.97 5.59
C ILE A 130 -9.51 2.52 4.95
N ASN A 131 -8.64 1.88 5.74
CA ASN A 131 -7.50 1.10 5.26
C ASN A 131 -7.87 -0.38 5.30
N LEU A 132 -7.90 -1.03 4.14
CA LEU A 132 -8.02 -2.47 4.04
C LEU A 132 -6.61 -3.08 4.10
N GLU A 133 -6.46 -4.17 4.85
CA GLU A 133 -5.17 -4.80 5.11
C GLU A 133 -5.29 -6.32 5.15
N ASP A 134 -4.30 -7.03 4.63
CA ASP A 134 -4.20 -8.50 4.71
C ASP A 134 -5.45 -9.27 4.22
N ILE A 135 -6.17 -8.72 3.24
CA ILE A 135 -7.30 -9.37 2.56
C ILE A 135 -6.78 -10.01 1.25
N SER A 136 -6.99 -11.30 1.10
CA SER A 136 -6.45 -12.06 -0.03
C SER A 136 -7.09 -11.70 -1.38
N SER A 137 -6.27 -11.75 -2.44
CA SER A 137 -6.78 -11.74 -3.82
C SER A 137 -7.51 -13.06 -4.15
N PRO A 138 -8.52 -13.07 -5.06
CA PRO A 138 -9.03 -11.90 -5.79
C PRO A 138 -10.10 -11.09 -5.04
N ARG A 139 -10.51 -11.50 -3.82
CA ARG A 139 -11.60 -10.84 -3.06
C ARG A 139 -11.29 -9.38 -2.72
N CYS A 140 -10.03 -9.08 -2.39
CA CYS A 140 -9.62 -7.72 -2.05
C CYS A 140 -9.95 -6.70 -3.15
N PHE A 141 -9.87 -7.08 -4.43
CA PHE A 141 -10.20 -6.18 -5.55
C PHE A 141 -11.68 -5.82 -5.60
N GLU A 142 -12.55 -6.84 -5.40
CA GLU A 142 -13.99 -6.64 -5.38
C GLU A 142 -14.43 -5.82 -4.18
N ILE A 143 -13.92 -6.17 -2.98
CA ILE A 143 -14.27 -5.48 -1.73
C ILE A 143 -13.87 -4.01 -1.82
N GLU A 144 -12.64 -3.71 -2.22
CA GLU A 144 -12.16 -2.34 -2.33
C GLU A 144 -12.97 -1.55 -3.36
N ARG A 145 -13.22 -2.12 -4.54
CA ARG A 145 -14.02 -1.46 -5.58
C ARG A 145 -15.42 -1.10 -5.08
N ARG A 146 -16.13 -2.06 -4.49
CA ARG A 146 -17.49 -1.85 -3.97
C ARG A 146 -17.51 -0.77 -2.88
N LEU A 147 -16.56 -0.80 -1.96
CA LEU A 147 -16.47 0.22 -0.91
C LEU A 147 -16.15 1.61 -1.48
N ASN A 148 -15.28 1.71 -2.49
CA ASN A 148 -14.99 2.97 -3.18
C ASN A 148 -16.19 3.52 -3.96
N ASP A 149 -17.07 2.65 -4.47
CA ASP A 149 -18.28 3.05 -5.18
C ASP A 149 -19.42 3.45 -4.22
N GLU A 150 -19.52 2.82 -3.05
CA GLU A 150 -20.62 2.96 -2.11
C GLU A 150 -20.35 3.95 -0.97
N LEU A 151 -19.08 4.26 -0.66
CA LEU A 151 -18.69 5.14 0.44
C LEU A 151 -18.25 6.52 -0.05
N ASP A 152 -18.56 7.52 0.77
CA ASP A 152 -18.16 8.91 0.56
C ASP A 152 -16.95 9.30 1.44
N ILE A 153 -16.07 8.34 1.76
CA ILE A 153 -14.80 8.51 2.46
C ILE A 153 -13.70 7.70 1.76
N PRO A 154 -12.43 8.09 1.89
CA PRO A 154 -11.32 7.37 1.28
C PRO A 154 -11.28 5.89 1.69
N VAL A 155 -11.23 4.99 0.73
CA VAL A 155 -10.94 3.56 0.92
C VAL A 155 -9.65 3.23 0.18
N PHE A 156 -8.75 2.49 0.83
CA PHE A 156 -7.42 2.19 0.30
C PHE A 156 -6.95 0.83 0.81
N HIS A 157 -6.61 -0.07 -0.10
CA HIS A 157 -6.02 -1.36 0.26
C HIS A 157 -4.49 -1.26 0.16
N ASP A 158 -3.81 -1.30 1.32
CA ASP A 158 -2.37 -1.00 1.36
C ASP A 158 -1.51 -2.04 0.65
N ASP A 159 -1.83 -3.34 0.75
CA ASP A 159 -1.09 -4.40 0.04
C ASP A 159 -1.13 -4.25 -1.48
N GLN A 160 -2.20 -3.66 -2.01
CA GLN A 160 -2.31 -3.31 -3.42
C GLN A 160 -1.54 -2.02 -3.71
N HIS A 161 -2.02 -0.93 -3.16
CA HIS A 161 -1.66 0.41 -3.61
C HIS A 161 -0.43 0.97 -2.89
N GLY A 162 -0.23 0.66 -1.61
CA GLY A 162 0.98 1.05 -0.89
C GLY A 162 2.22 0.49 -1.57
N THR A 163 2.21 -0.82 -1.83
CA THR A 163 3.30 -1.50 -2.55
C THR A 163 3.51 -0.91 -3.95
N ALA A 164 2.43 -0.70 -4.72
CA ALA A 164 2.52 -0.14 -6.06
C ALA A 164 3.14 1.27 -6.07
N ILE A 165 2.77 2.12 -5.11
CA ILE A 165 3.29 3.48 -4.97
C ILE A 165 4.79 3.48 -4.66
N ILE A 166 5.25 2.62 -3.75
CA ILE A 166 6.68 2.54 -3.41
C ILE A 166 7.50 1.96 -4.56
N VAL A 167 6.98 0.95 -5.24
CA VAL A 167 7.63 0.40 -6.45
C VAL A 167 7.77 1.47 -7.52
N LEU A 168 6.72 2.23 -7.79
CA LEU A 168 6.78 3.34 -8.75
C LEU A 168 7.78 4.42 -8.29
N ALA A 169 7.81 4.78 -7.01
CA ALA A 169 8.76 5.75 -6.47
C ALA A 169 10.22 5.29 -6.66
N GLY A 170 10.52 4.03 -6.31
CA GLY A 170 11.83 3.45 -6.52
C GLY A 170 12.20 3.36 -8.01
N LEU A 171 11.24 3.00 -8.86
CA LEU A 171 11.47 2.89 -10.29
C LEU A 171 11.75 4.26 -10.94
N ILE A 172 11.08 5.34 -10.53
CA ILE A 172 11.36 6.71 -11.01
C ILE A 172 12.85 7.04 -10.80
N ASN A 173 13.38 6.78 -9.62
CA ASN A 173 14.77 7.07 -9.28
C ASN A 173 15.76 6.06 -9.92
N ALA A 174 15.40 4.79 -9.96
CA ALA A 174 16.22 3.77 -10.64
C ALA A 174 16.38 4.06 -12.15
N LEU A 175 15.32 4.50 -12.82
CA LEU A 175 15.34 4.89 -14.23
C LEU A 175 16.25 6.09 -14.49
N LYS A 176 16.30 7.08 -13.58
CA LYS A 176 17.27 8.19 -13.68
C LYS A 176 18.72 7.67 -13.64
N ILE A 177 19.04 6.74 -12.75
CA ILE A 177 20.37 6.15 -12.62
C ILE A 177 20.81 5.43 -13.90
N VAL A 178 19.92 4.60 -14.45
CA VAL A 178 20.23 3.83 -15.67
C VAL A 178 19.99 4.61 -16.98
N LYS A 179 19.48 5.85 -16.87
CA LYS A 179 19.19 6.76 -18.01
C LYS A 179 18.25 6.14 -19.04
N LYS A 180 17.20 5.48 -18.58
CA LYS A 180 16.15 4.88 -19.42
C LYS A 180 14.81 5.58 -19.18
N ASP A 181 13.94 5.63 -20.21
CA ASP A 181 12.58 6.19 -20.10
C ASP A 181 11.58 5.06 -19.79
N ILE A 182 10.60 5.33 -18.93
CA ILE A 182 9.53 4.40 -18.57
C ILE A 182 8.73 3.91 -19.79
N LYS A 183 8.66 4.72 -20.85
CA LYS A 183 7.92 4.39 -22.07
C LYS A 183 8.60 3.33 -22.94
N ASP A 184 9.92 3.19 -22.78
CA ASP A 184 10.76 2.37 -23.66
C ASP A 184 11.21 1.07 -22.99
N VAL A 185 11.22 1.03 -21.63
CA VAL A 185 11.68 -0.14 -20.88
C VAL A 185 10.69 -1.30 -20.96
N LYS A 186 11.23 -2.52 -21.03
CA LYS A 186 10.47 -3.76 -20.90
C LYS A 186 10.45 -4.17 -19.42
N ILE A 187 9.25 -4.28 -18.87
CA ILE A 187 9.00 -4.59 -17.47
C ILE A 187 8.39 -5.97 -17.34
N VAL A 188 8.92 -6.80 -16.47
CA VAL A 188 8.34 -8.08 -16.07
C VAL A 188 7.83 -7.97 -14.65
N VAL A 189 6.55 -8.27 -14.43
CA VAL A 189 5.92 -8.38 -13.11
C VAL A 189 5.61 -9.85 -12.84
N ASN A 190 6.27 -10.44 -11.85
CA ASN A 190 6.10 -11.84 -11.46
C ASN A 190 5.30 -11.96 -10.16
N GLY A 191 4.11 -12.54 -10.23
CA GLY A 191 3.15 -12.67 -9.13
C GLY A 191 1.97 -11.71 -9.26
N PRO A 192 0.97 -11.99 -10.12
CA PRO A 192 -0.20 -11.13 -10.34
C PRO A 192 -1.28 -11.31 -9.26
N GLY A 193 -0.86 -11.28 -7.98
CA GLY A 193 -1.75 -11.17 -6.82
C GLY A 193 -2.12 -9.71 -6.53
N ALA A 194 -2.47 -9.38 -5.28
CA ALA A 194 -2.88 -8.04 -4.88
C ALA A 194 -1.86 -6.97 -5.28
N ALA A 195 -0.60 -7.11 -4.86
CA ALA A 195 0.45 -6.16 -5.18
C ALA A 195 0.79 -6.11 -6.68
N GLY A 196 1.04 -7.26 -7.31
CA GLY A 196 1.45 -7.32 -8.73
C GLY A 196 0.41 -6.74 -9.68
N THR A 197 -0.87 -6.98 -9.42
CA THR A 197 -1.98 -6.37 -10.16
C THR A 197 -1.96 -4.85 -10.03
N ALA A 198 -1.89 -4.33 -8.80
CA ALA A 198 -1.90 -2.88 -8.56
C ALA A 198 -0.65 -2.19 -9.11
N ILE A 199 0.53 -2.82 -9.00
CA ILE A 199 1.78 -2.34 -9.60
C ILE A 199 1.62 -2.19 -11.12
N THR A 200 1.11 -3.22 -11.77
CA THR A 200 0.93 -3.24 -13.23
C THR A 200 0.03 -2.11 -13.71
N TRP A 201 -1.11 -1.92 -13.07
CA TRP A 201 -2.03 -0.83 -13.41
C TRP A 201 -1.42 0.54 -13.15
N LEU A 202 -0.73 0.74 -12.02
CA LEU A 202 -0.11 2.04 -11.71
C LEU A 202 1.04 2.37 -12.65
N LEU A 203 1.87 1.40 -13.02
CA LEU A 203 2.95 1.59 -14.00
C LEU A 203 2.42 1.96 -15.38
N ARG A 204 1.37 1.27 -15.86
CA ARG A 204 0.68 1.65 -17.11
C ARG A 204 0.16 3.08 -17.05
N ASP A 205 -0.50 3.45 -15.96
CA ASP A 205 -1.08 4.76 -15.78
C ASP A 205 0.00 5.85 -15.65
N PHE A 206 1.20 5.49 -15.22
CA PHE A 206 2.36 6.37 -15.20
C PHE A 206 3.05 6.47 -16.57
N GLY A 207 2.76 5.59 -17.52
CA GLY A 207 3.23 5.66 -18.89
C GLY A 207 4.04 4.47 -19.40
N ALA A 208 4.19 3.39 -18.61
CA ALA A 208 4.81 2.16 -19.08
C ALA A 208 3.97 1.50 -20.18
N LYS A 209 4.63 1.11 -21.28
CA LYS A 209 3.96 0.52 -22.45
C LYS A 209 4.18 -0.98 -22.59
N ASN A 210 5.34 -1.47 -22.16
CA ASN A 210 5.77 -2.85 -22.38
C ASN A 210 5.85 -3.58 -21.03
N ILE A 211 4.72 -4.14 -20.59
CA ILE A 211 4.64 -4.90 -19.33
C ILE A 211 4.23 -6.33 -19.65
N THR A 212 5.05 -7.29 -19.20
CA THR A 212 4.75 -8.73 -19.24
C THR A 212 4.48 -9.22 -17.84
N LEU A 213 3.38 -9.95 -17.64
CA LEU A 213 3.05 -10.58 -16.37
C LEU A 213 3.30 -12.08 -16.42
N SER A 214 3.80 -12.62 -15.32
CA SER A 214 3.99 -14.07 -15.15
C SER A 214 3.55 -14.54 -13.77
N ASP A 215 3.12 -15.79 -13.69
CA ASP A 215 2.85 -16.51 -12.44
C ASP A 215 3.58 -17.87 -12.44
N GLU A 216 3.18 -18.76 -11.57
CA GLU A 216 3.78 -20.10 -11.44
C GLU A 216 3.62 -20.98 -12.71
N TYR A 217 2.71 -20.64 -13.59
CA TYR A 217 2.46 -21.34 -14.87
C TYR A 217 3.11 -20.62 -16.07
N GLY A 218 3.85 -19.54 -15.84
CA GLY A 218 4.51 -18.75 -16.87
C GLY A 218 3.80 -17.44 -17.22
N ILE A 219 4.03 -16.96 -18.43
CA ILE A 219 3.45 -15.68 -18.93
C ILE A 219 1.93 -15.80 -18.94
N LEU A 220 1.24 -14.73 -18.49
CA LEU A 220 -0.22 -14.62 -18.62
C LEU A 220 -0.57 -14.33 -20.07
N TYR A 221 -1.47 -15.14 -20.68
CA TYR A 221 -1.96 -14.93 -22.04
C TYR A 221 -3.48 -15.18 -22.13
N PRO A 222 -4.20 -14.46 -23.01
CA PRO A 222 -5.67 -14.47 -23.05
C PRO A 222 -6.33 -15.85 -23.23
N SER A 223 -5.72 -16.73 -24.03
CA SER A 223 -6.25 -18.06 -24.33
C SER A 223 -5.90 -19.13 -23.27
N ARG A 224 -5.31 -18.73 -22.13
CA ARG A 224 -4.99 -19.66 -21.02
C ARG A 224 -6.24 -20.02 -20.24
N ASP A 225 -6.50 -21.32 -20.09
CA ASP A 225 -7.63 -21.84 -19.31
C ASP A 225 -7.44 -21.64 -17.80
N ASN A 226 -8.54 -21.68 -17.07
CA ASN A 226 -8.60 -21.70 -15.60
C ASN A 226 -7.87 -20.54 -14.90
N MET A 227 -7.84 -19.35 -15.51
CA MET A 227 -7.37 -18.15 -14.85
C MET A 227 -8.46 -17.49 -14.01
N GLU A 228 -8.09 -16.98 -12.85
CA GLU A 228 -8.92 -16.05 -12.08
C GLU A 228 -9.26 -14.81 -12.90
N TRP A 229 -10.43 -14.22 -12.68
CA TRP A 229 -10.97 -13.14 -13.50
C TRP A 229 -10.01 -11.94 -13.67
N HIS A 230 -9.32 -11.55 -12.59
CA HIS A 230 -8.36 -10.43 -12.63
C HIS A 230 -7.11 -10.74 -13.46
N LYS A 231 -6.63 -11.99 -13.43
CA LYS A 231 -5.51 -12.44 -14.28
C LYS A 231 -5.90 -12.46 -15.75
N LYS A 232 -7.15 -12.85 -16.04
CA LYS A 232 -7.68 -12.81 -17.39
C LYS A 232 -7.74 -11.38 -17.92
N GLU A 233 -8.25 -10.44 -17.13
CA GLU A 233 -8.26 -9.01 -17.47
C GLU A 233 -6.84 -8.46 -17.75
N LEU A 234 -5.86 -8.84 -16.92
CA LEU A 234 -4.46 -8.49 -17.14
C LEU A 234 -3.90 -9.08 -18.44
N ALA A 235 -4.16 -10.37 -18.71
CA ALA A 235 -3.71 -11.02 -19.93
C ALA A 235 -4.29 -10.36 -21.18
N GLU A 236 -5.59 -10.10 -21.21
CA GLU A 236 -6.29 -9.42 -22.31
C GLU A 236 -5.79 -7.99 -22.55
N THR A 237 -5.37 -7.31 -21.49
CA THR A 237 -4.88 -5.92 -21.56
C THR A 237 -3.42 -5.84 -22.00
N PHE A 238 -2.54 -6.67 -21.43
CA PHE A 238 -1.09 -6.50 -21.55
C PHE A 238 -0.41 -7.51 -22.49
N ASN A 239 -1.08 -8.59 -22.89
CA ASN A 239 -0.56 -9.61 -23.80
C ASN A 239 -1.53 -9.93 -24.94
N LYS A 240 -1.84 -8.92 -25.75
CA LYS A 240 -2.81 -9.04 -26.85
C LYS A 240 -2.35 -9.99 -27.97
N GLU A 241 -1.05 -10.24 -28.06
CA GLU A 241 -0.43 -11.09 -29.08
C GLU A 241 -0.37 -12.56 -28.65
N ASP A 242 -0.93 -12.92 -27.50
CA ASP A 242 -0.95 -14.28 -26.93
C ASP A 242 0.46 -14.88 -26.80
N VAL A 243 1.46 -14.05 -26.44
CA VAL A 243 2.85 -14.50 -26.23
C VAL A 243 2.89 -15.45 -25.05
N ARG A 244 3.53 -16.61 -25.24
CA ARG A 244 3.61 -17.69 -24.26
C ARG A 244 5.06 -17.93 -23.87
N GLY A 245 5.27 -18.53 -22.72
CA GLY A 245 6.60 -18.87 -22.21
C GLY A 245 6.61 -18.99 -20.69
N ASN A 246 7.75 -19.37 -20.17
CA ASN A 246 8.01 -19.41 -18.74
C ASN A 246 8.66 -18.10 -18.25
N LEU A 247 9.00 -18.02 -16.96
CA LEU A 247 9.64 -16.84 -16.38
C LEU A 247 10.98 -16.49 -17.06
N SER A 248 11.78 -17.51 -17.46
CA SER A 248 13.04 -17.28 -18.16
C SER A 248 12.83 -16.61 -19.53
N ASP A 249 11.75 -16.99 -20.22
CA ASP A 249 11.38 -16.35 -21.49
C ASP A 249 10.93 -14.91 -21.29
N ALA A 250 10.15 -14.66 -20.23
CA ALA A 250 9.66 -13.32 -19.89
C ALA A 250 10.80 -12.34 -19.59
N VAL A 251 11.81 -12.75 -18.81
CA VAL A 251 12.89 -11.86 -18.36
C VAL A 251 13.97 -11.63 -19.42
N LYS A 252 14.01 -12.44 -20.47
CA LYS A 252 14.98 -12.30 -21.55
C LYS A 252 14.83 -10.97 -22.27
N GLY A 253 15.87 -10.13 -22.19
CA GLY A 253 15.84 -8.79 -22.77
C GLY A 253 14.92 -7.81 -22.04
N ALA A 254 14.50 -8.11 -20.80
CA ALA A 254 13.79 -7.17 -19.93
C ALA A 254 14.75 -6.16 -19.30
N ASP A 255 14.28 -4.94 -19.08
CA ASP A 255 15.02 -3.88 -18.38
C ASP A 255 14.73 -3.87 -16.88
N VAL A 256 13.51 -4.25 -16.52
CA VAL A 256 13.02 -4.21 -15.14
C VAL A 256 12.36 -5.52 -14.78
N PHE A 257 12.73 -6.09 -13.65
CA PHE A 257 12.05 -7.22 -13.01
C PHE A 257 11.44 -6.77 -11.69
N ILE A 258 10.17 -7.09 -11.47
CA ILE A 258 9.43 -6.81 -10.23
C ILE A 258 8.84 -8.13 -9.75
N GLY A 259 9.38 -8.67 -8.67
CA GLY A 259 8.93 -9.91 -8.06
C GLY A 259 8.10 -9.65 -6.80
N VAL A 260 6.91 -10.23 -6.73
CA VAL A 260 5.97 -10.17 -5.59
C VAL A 260 5.31 -11.55 -5.37
N SER A 261 6.09 -12.62 -5.50
CA SER A 261 5.57 -13.99 -5.44
C SER A 261 6.30 -14.86 -4.42
N LYS A 262 7.26 -15.65 -4.86
CA LYS A 262 8.01 -16.58 -4.00
C LYS A 262 9.51 -16.35 -4.11
N GLY A 263 10.23 -16.62 -3.03
CA GLY A 263 11.69 -16.51 -3.00
C GLY A 263 12.41 -17.47 -3.93
N ASN A 264 13.65 -17.10 -4.30
CA ASN A 264 14.59 -17.90 -5.09
C ASN A 264 14.09 -18.30 -6.50
N LEU A 265 13.21 -17.53 -7.11
CA LEU A 265 12.70 -17.80 -8.47
C LEU A 265 13.56 -17.19 -9.57
N LEU A 266 14.23 -16.05 -9.31
CA LEU A 266 15.06 -15.37 -10.29
C LEU A 266 16.51 -15.88 -10.20
N THR A 267 16.98 -16.57 -11.24
CA THR A 267 18.34 -17.14 -11.27
C THR A 267 19.36 -16.14 -11.80
N THR A 268 20.65 -16.39 -11.54
CA THR A 268 21.74 -15.57 -12.10
C THR A 268 21.75 -15.57 -13.63
N ASP A 269 21.41 -16.70 -14.27
CA ASP A 269 21.37 -16.77 -15.74
C ASP A 269 20.18 -15.98 -16.32
N MET A 270 19.04 -15.97 -15.62
CA MET A 270 17.94 -15.07 -15.97
C MET A 270 18.37 -13.61 -15.89
N VAL A 271 19.05 -13.19 -14.80
CA VAL A 271 19.56 -11.80 -14.68
C VAL A 271 20.54 -11.48 -15.79
N LYS A 272 21.47 -12.37 -16.12
CA LYS A 272 22.41 -12.18 -17.27
C LYS A 272 21.72 -12.07 -18.62
N SER A 273 20.51 -12.65 -18.77
CA SER A 273 19.74 -12.57 -20.01
C SER A 273 18.95 -11.27 -20.15
N MET A 274 18.83 -10.47 -19.07
CA MET A 274 18.22 -9.15 -19.08
C MET A 274 19.07 -8.12 -19.87
N ASN A 275 18.46 -7.00 -20.18
CA ASN A 275 19.19 -5.90 -20.81
C ASN A 275 20.25 -5.31 -19.86
N LYS A 276 21.26 -4.67 -20.45
CA LYS A 276 22.29 -3.95 -19.69
C LYS A 276 21.66 -2.96 -18.72
N ASP A 277 22.30 -2.82 -17.54
CA ASP A 277 21.84 -1.96 -16.44
C ASP A 277 20.43 -2.29 -15.96
N ALA A 278 20.14 -3.59 -15.79
CA ALA A 278 18.86 -4.09 -15.31
C ALA A 278 18.50 -3.55 -13.90
N ILE A 279 17.21 -3.31 -13.68
CA ILE A 279 16.63 -2.92 -12.40
C ILE A 279 15.85 -4.13 -11.86
N ILE A 280 16.07 -4.50 -10.59
CA ILE A 280 15.42 -5.64 -9.97
C ILE A 280 14.80 -5.22 -8.63
N PHE A 281 13.48 -5.40 -8.51
CA PHE A 281 12.75 -5.32 -7.24
C PHE A 281 12.30 -6.72 -6.84
N ALA A 282 13.05 -7.37 -5.94
CA ALA A 282 12.79 -8.72 -5.45
C ALA A 282 12.14 -8.63 -4.06
N MET A 283 10.81 -8.61 -4.02
CA MET A 283 10.05 -8.21 -2.83
C MET A 283 9.38 -9.37 -2.09
N ALA A 284 9.56 -10.62 -2.53
CA ALA A 284 9.04 -11.77 -1.80
C ALA A 284 9.59 -11.83 -0.37
N ASN A 285 8.75 -12.17 0.59
CA ASN A 285 9.08 -12.30 2.01
C ASN A 285 8.78 -13.72 2.52
N PRO A 286 9.61 -14.29 3.41
CA PRO A 286 10.83 -13.71 4.02
C PRO A 286 12.07 -13.76 3.12
N THR A 287 12.06 -14.54 2.05
CA THR A 287 13.18 -14.72 1.13
C THR A 287 12.86 -14.03 -0.19
N PRO A 288 13.71 -13.11 -0.69
CA PRO A 288 13.49 -12.45 -1.97
C PRO A 288 13.66 -13.43 -3.15
N GLU A 289 13.16 -13.08 -4.32
CA GLU A 289 13.28 -13.86 -5.56
C GLU A 289 14.74 -14.09 -5.95
N ILE A 290 15.62 -13.15 -5.60
CA ILE A 290 17.07 -13.26 -5.69
C ILE A 290 17.69 -12.34 -4.62
N LEU A 291 18.81 -12.76 -4.02
CA LEU A 291 19.54 -11.90 -3.08
C LEU A 291 20.22 -10.73 -3.81
N PRO A 292 20.23 -9.51 -3.23
CA PRO A 292 20.79 -8.33 -3.88
C PRO A 292 22.22 -8.47 -4.37
N ASP A 293 23.11 -9.07 -3.57
CA ASP A 293 24.50 -9.25 -3.94
C ASP A 293 24.66 -10.21 -5.12
N VAL A 294 23.83 -11.27 -5.16
CA VAL A 294 23.82 -12.25 -6.27
C VAL A 294 23.31 -11.59 -7.55
N ALA A 295 22.25 -10.78 -7.45
CA ALA A 295 21.71 -10.04 -8.58
C ALA A 295 22.71 -9.03 -9.15
N LYS A 296 23.40 -8.27 -8.29
CA LYS A 296 24.45 -7.33 -8.71
C LYS A 296 25.64 -8.03 -9.37
N GLN A 297 26.11 -9.16 -8.82
CA GLN A 297 27.15 -9.97 -9.43
C GLN A 297 26.74 -10.52 -10.80
N ALA A 298 25.46 -10.79 -11.01
CA ALA A 298 24.93 -11.24 -12.28
C ALA A 298 24.72 -10.10 -13.31
N GLY A 299 24.90 -8.82 -12.93
CA GLY A 299 24.84 -7.66 -13.83
C GLY A 299 23.72 -6.68 -13.59
N ALA A 300 22.90 -6.87 -12.54
CA ALA A 300 21.88 -5.89 -12.16
C ALA A 300 22.52 -4.58 -11.66
N LYS A 301 22.02 -3.44 -12.13
CA LYS A 301 22.54 -2.11 -11.76
C LYS A 301 21.91 -1.58 -10.48
N VAL A 302 20.60 -1.75 -10.33
CA VAL A 302 19.84 -1.31 -9.16
C VAL A 302 19.03 -2.48 -8.64
N VAL A 303 19.15 -2.76 -7.33
CA VAL A 303 18.38 -3.81 -6.68
C VAL A 303 17.69 -3.27 -5.44
N GLY A 304 16.39 -3.54 -5.30
CA GLY A 304 15.59 -3.26 -4.10
C GLY A 304 14.89 -4.52 -3.62
N THR A 305 14.60 -4.58 -2.32
CA THR A 305 13.89 -5.70 -1.68
C THR A 305 12.88 -5.21 -0.65
N GLY A 306 11.97 -6.09 -0.19
CA GLY A 306 11.11 -5.82 0.97
C GLY A 306 11.84 -5.84 2.32
N ARG A 307 13.07 -6.35 2.38
CA ARG A 307 13.83 -6.55 3.62
C ARG A 307 14.55 -5.28 4.06
N SER A 308 14.53 -5.03 5.37
CA SER A 308 15.19 -3.87 6.00
C SER A 308 16.70 -3.99 6.18
N ASP A 309 17.26 -5.19 6.02
CA ASP A 309 18.70 -5.45 6.16
C ASP A 309 19.49 -5.24 4.86
N PHE A 310 18.82 -4.84 3.76
CA PHE A 310 19.45 -4.50 2.49
C PHE A 310 19.16 -3.04 2.10
N PRO A 311 19.98 -2.44 1.23
CA PRO A 311 19.67 -1.13 0.61
C PRO A 311 18.36 -1.14 -0.18
N ASN A 312 17.80 0.04 -0.40
CA ASN A 312 16.59 0.22 -1.21
C ASN A 312 15.40 -0.59 -0.71
N GLN A 313 15.14 -0.55 0.61
CA GLN A 313 13.97 -1.21 1.17
C GLN A 313 12.68 -0.66 0.56
N VAL A 314 11.89 -1.53 -0.07
CA VAL A 314 10.54 -1.25 -0.52
C VAL A 314 9.59 -1.49 0.65
N ASN A 315 9.11 -0.41 1.28
CA ASN A 315 8.30 -0.48 2.50
C ASN A 315 7.12 0.49 2.43
N ASN A 316 5.90 -0.04 2.56
CA ASN A 316 4.65 0.72 2.46
C ASN A 316 4.52 1.85 3.50
N VAL A 317 5.27 1.80 4.60
CA VAL A 317 5.28 2.87 5.62
C VAL A 317 5.67 4.25 5.05
N LEU A 318 6.37 4.29 3.92
CA LEU A 318 6.68 5.53 3.22
C LEU A 318 5.45 6.15 2.52
N ALA A 319 4.40 5.37 2.27
CA ALA A 319 3.24 5.78 1.47
C ALA A 319 1.99 6.05 2.32
N PHE A 320 1.40 4.98 2.91
CA PHE A 320 0.03 5.04 3.43
C PHE A 320 -0.19 6.11 4.52
N PRO A 321 0.74 6.38 5.47
CA PRO A 321 0.48 7.38 6.50
C PRO A 321 0.36 8.79 5.93
N GLY A 322 1.24 9.12 4.97
CA GLY A 322 1.21 10.40 4.26
C GLY A 322 0.00 10.54 3.33
N ILE A 323 -0.40 9.46 2.68
CA ILE A 323 -1.58 9.42 1.80
C ILE A 323 -2.85 9.72 2.59
N PHE A 324 -3.08 9.01 3.70
CA PHE A 324 -4.25 9.28 4.54
C PHE A 324 -4.18 10.65 5.19
N ARG A 325 -3.00 11.13 5.60
CA ARG A 325 -2.85 12.49 6.11
C ARG A 325 -3.28 13.52 5.08
N GLY A 326 -2.78 13.44 3.85
CA GLY A 326 -3.15 14.35 2.77
C GLY A 326 -4.63 14.26 2.38
N ALA A 327 -5.17 13.04 2.30
CA ALA A 327 -6.59 12.82 1.99
C ALA A 327 -7.53 13.36 3.07
N LEU A 328 -7.20 13.16 4.36
CA LEU A 328 -8.00 13.68 5.48
C LEU A 328 -7.91 15.21 5.56
N ASP A 329 -6.74 15.81 5.36
CA ASP A 329 -6.55 17.26 5.35
C ASP A 329 -7.33 17.92 4.20
N ALA A 330 -7.37 17.28 3.04
CA ALA A 330 -8.15 17.72 1.89
C ALA A 330 -9.66 17.41 2.03
N LYS A 331 -10.07 16.71 3.08
CA LYS A 331 -11.43 16.15 3.21
C LYS A 331 -11.84 15.38 1.94
N ALA A 332 -10.93 14.61 1.38
CA ALA A 332 -11.19 13.88 0.13
C ALA A 332 -12.23 12.79 0.33
N ARG A 333 -13.05 12.56 -0.70
CA ARG A 333 -14.07 11.50 -0.73
C ARG A 333 -13.49 10.15 -1.16
N LYS A 334 -12.37 10.17 -1.90
CA LYS A 334 -11.67 8.98 -2.41
C LYS A 334 -10.20 9.26 -2.64
N ILE A 335 -9.40 8.22 -2.75
CA ILE A 335 -7.99 8.30 -3.17
C ILE A 335 -7.92 7.96 -4.66
N THR A 336 -7.64 8.98 -5.47
CA THR A 336 -7.62 8.85 -6.93
C THR A 336 -6.29 8.27 -7.42
N LYS A 337 -6.27 7.89 -8.71
CA LYS A 337 -5.08 7.51 -9.42
C LYS A 337 -4.01 8.62 -9.40
N ASN A 338 -4.41 9.88 -9.63
CA ASN A 338 -3.48 11.01 -9.63
C ASN A 338 -2.88 11.24 -8.26
N MET A 339 -3.64 11.08 -7.18
CA MET A 339 -3.13 11.13 -5.80
C MET A 339 -2.07 10.03 -5.54
N LYS A 340 -2.28 8.81 -6.04
CA LYS A 340 -1.31 7.70 -5.93
C LYS A 340 -0.01 8.02 -6.69
N ILE A 341 -0.10 8.53 -7.92
CA ILE A 341 1.06 8.96 -8.72
C ILE A 341 1.78 10.14 -8.07
N ALA A 342 1.03 11.13 -7.55
CA ALA A 342 1.60 12.26 -6.83
C ALA A 342 2.38 11.82 -5.58
N ALA A 343 1.86 10.87 -4.81
CA ALA A 343 2.54 10.26 -3.68
C ALA A 343 3.86 9.59 -4.10
N ALA A 344 3.84 8.78 -5.16
CA ALA A 344 5.05 8.11 -5.67
C ALA A 344 6.12 9.13 -6.11
N LYS A 345 5.74 10.17 -6.85
CA LYS A 345 6.65 11.26 -7.25
C LYS A 345 7.21 12.00 -6.04
N ALA A 346 6.37 12.26 -5.04
CA ALA A 346 6.80 12.95 -3.83
C ALA A 346 7.82 12.13 -3.04
N ILE A 347 7.60 10.80 -2.89
CA ILE A 347 8.55 9.89 -2.23
C ILE A 347 9.88 9.86 -3.00
N ALA A 348 9.83 9.71 -4.33
CA ALA A 348 11.03 9.72 -5.17
C ALA A 348 11.80 11.04 -5.04
N GLY A 349 11.10 12.17 -4.98
CA GLY A 349 11.68 13.51 -4.89
C GLY A 349 12.27 13.87 -3.52
N VAL A 350 12.08 13.04 -2.47
CA VAL A 350 12.76 13.21 -1.18
C VAL A 350 14.26 13.02 -1.31
N ILE A 351 14.69 12.12 -2.21
CA ILE A 351 16.10 11.89 -2.53
C ILE A 351 16.52 12.93 -3.56
N SER A 352 17.43 13.82 -3.17
CA SER A 352 18.01 14.81 -4.08
C SER A 352 18.95 14.15 -5.10
N ASP A 353 19.24 14.84 -6.20
CA ASP A 353 20.07 14.26 -7.28
C ASP A 353 21.51 13.97 -6.81
N ASP A 354 22.03 14.70 -5.81
CA ASP A 354 23.34 14.46 -5.18
C ASP A 354 23.33 13.28 -4.19
N GLU A 355 22.18 12.97 -3.58
CA GLU A 355 22.00 11.78 -2.73
C GLU A 355 21.74 10.51 -3.56
N LEU A 356 21.27 10.66 -4.80
CA LEU A 356 20.79 9.56 -5.63
C LEU A 356 21.92 8.67 -6.14
N ASN A 357 21.87 7.38 -5.81
CA ASN A 357 22.80 6.36 -6.34
C ASN A 357 22.13 4.97 -6.33
N ALA A 358 22.81 3.96 -6.88
CA ALA A 358 22.25 2.62 -7.05
C ALA A 358 21.81 1.94 -5.73
N ASP A 359 22.34 2.35 -4.60
CA ASP A 359 22.00 1.85 -3.26
C ASP A 359 21.14 2.83 -2.43
N ASN A 360 20.70 3.94 -3.03
CA ASN A 360 19.89 4.96 -2.37
C ASN A 360 18.86 5.54 -3.35
N ILE A 361 17.83 4.75 -3.72
CA ILE A 361 16.73 5.14 -4.62
C ILE A 361 15.44 5.47 -3.87
N LEU A 362 15.33 5.10 -2.60
CA LEU A 362 14.17 5.33 -1.74
C LEU A 362 14.63 5.94 -0.41
N PRO A 363 13.87 6.88 0.17
CA PRO A 363 14.18 7.42 1.49
C PRO A 363 14.05 6.32 2.56
N LYS A 364 14.74 6.50 3.68
CA LYS A 364 14.60 5.61 4.82
C LYS A 364 13.26 5.84 5.52
N PRO A 365 12.66 4.83 6.18
CA PRO A 365 11.36 4.95 6.85
C PRO A 365 11.27 6.09 7.87
N PHE A 366 12.37 6.43 8.54
CA PHE A 366 12.42 7.48 9.57
C PHE A 366 12.76 8.88 9.03
N ASP A 367 12.86 9.05 7.71
CA ASP A 367 13.09 10.36 7.10
C ASP A 367 11.85 11.24 7.24
N LYS A 368 11.93 12.27 8.07
CA LYS A 368 10.83 13.19 8.39
C LYS A 368 10.34 13.98 7.17
N ARG A 369 11.15 14.09 6.11
CA ARG A 369 10.79 14.77 4.86
C ARG A 369 9.65 14.04 4.15
N VAL A 370 9.58 12.70 4.26
CA VAL A 370 8.60 11.85 3.57
C VAL A 370 7.17 12.24 3.92
N LYS A 371 6.85 12.33 5.22
CA LYS A 371 5.49 12.68 5.67
C LYS A 371 5.01 13.99 5.06
N VAL A 372 5.86 15.03 5.11
CA VAL A 372 5.49 16.37 4.62
C VAL A 372 5.33 16.37 3.10
N ALA A 373 6.26 15.74 2.39
CA ALA A 373 6.22 15.68 0.92
C ALA A 373 4.99 14.91 0.41
N VAL A 374 4.72 13.72 0.98
CA VAL A 374 3.61 12.87 0.54
C VAL A 374 2.27 13.50 0.88
N SER A 375 2.07 13.96 2.12
CA SER A 375 0.78 14.55 2.51
C SER A 375 0.45 15.79 1.70
N LYS A 376 1.42 16.66 1.45
CA LYS A 376 1.22 17.84 0.59
C LYS A 376 0.87 17.44 -0.84
N ALA A 377 1.62 16.52 -1.46
CA ALA A 377 1.37 16.12 -2.85
C ALA A 377 0.00 15.46 -3.03
N VAL A 378 -0.42 14.65 -2.06
CA VAL A 378 -1.74 14.01 -2.06
C VAL A 378 -2.85 15.04 -1.86
N PHE A 379 -2.66 16.00 -0.95
CA PHE A 379 -3.60 17.11 -0.73
C PHE A 379 -3.79 17.93 -2.03
N ASP A 380 -2.70 18.38 -2.64
CA ASP A 380 -2.73 19.18 -3.87
C ASP A 380 -3.42 18.40 -5.01
N ALA A 381 -3.13 17.10 -5.15
CA ALA A 381 -3.76 16.24 -6.15
C ALA A 381 -5.26 16.04 -5.89
N ALA A 382 -5.69 15.92 -4.63
CA ALA A 382 -7.10 15.80 -4.28
C ALA A 382 -7.90 17.05 -4.66
N ILE A 383 -7.32 18.25 -4.44
CA ILE A 383 -7.91 19.52 -4.88
C ILE A 383 -8.00 19.57 -6.41
N ALA A 384 -6.91 19.22 -7.11
CA ALA A 384 -6.86 19.24 -8.58
C ALA A 384 -7.88 18.27 -9.22
N ASP A 385 -8.11 17.12 -8.58
CA ASP A 385 -9.07 16.12 -9.05
C ASP A 385 -10.52 16.45 -8.66
N GLY A 386 -10.76 17.51 -7.88
CA GLY A 386 -12.11 17.94 -7.46
C GLY A 386 -12.83 16.94 -6.56
N VAL A 387 -12.09 16.13 -5.78
CA VAL A 387 -12.67 15.07 -4.95
C VAL A 387 -12.84 15.48 -3.48
N CYS A 388 -12.63 16.74 -3.16
CA CYS A 388 -12.77 17.27 -1.82
C CYS A 388 -14.22 17.59 -1.46
N ARG A 389 -14.59 17.48 -0.18
CA ARG A 389 -15.83 18.04 0.35
C ARG A 389 -15.71 19.56 0.43
N MET A 390 -16.81 20.21 0.13
CA MET A 390 -16.93 21.68 0.30
C MET A 390 -17.11 22.04 1.78
#